data_f125f250b4ff5835a7cd2a169f2b805c
#
_entry.id   f125f250b4ff5835a7cd2a169f2b805c
#
_cell.length_a   1.000
_cell.length_b   1.000
_cell.length_c   1.000
_cell.angle_alpha   90.00
_cell.angle_beta   90.00
_cell.angle_gamma   90.00
#
_symmetry.space_group_name_H-M   'P 1'
#
loop_
_entity.id
_entity.type
_entity.pdbx_description
1 polymer ?
#
loop_
_entity_poly.entity_id
_entity_poly.type
_entity_poly.pdbx_seq_one_letter_code
_entity_poly.pdbx_strand_id
1 'polypeptide(L)'
;MSKTPLYKMLQDVPSSGGWTLATLLDGSVSGSQLLLQAGKPVWQAGPADFMRRDLSGLQSCTATGVQLIEGQHVFVERFGAVPQLVVCGGGHVAAATVRLARLLGLPVLAIDDREEYAQQLRDAGADNVRCLPFEQALKQVPGSAETYFIIVTRAHAFDVICLEQILRKPAAYVGMMGSRGRSALVRRQLLEKGLEEKRVEALYAPIGLSIGSQTAEEIALSKIG
;
A
#
# COMPACT_ATOMS: atom_id res chain seq x y z
N MET A 1 4.61 18.70 25.71
CA MET A 1 3.89 17.57 25.12
C MET A 1 2.50 17.47 25.77
N SER A 2 1.50 17.04 25.02
CA SER A 2 0.10 17.07 25.42
C SER A 2 -0.14 16.27 26.70
N LYS A 3 -0.78 16.89 27.71
CA LYS A 3 -1.31 16.20 28.90
C LYS A 3 -2.61 15.44 28.61
N THR A 4 -3.05 15.42 27.34
CA THR A 4 -4.25 14.75 26.90
C THR A 4 -4.08 13.24 27.05
N PRO A 5 -5.00 12.51 27.66
CA PRO A 5 -4.95 11.05 27.75
C PRO A 5 -4.90 10.42 26.35
N LEU A 6 -4.14 9.32 26.19
CA LEU A 6 -3.98 8.62 24.91
C LEU A 6 -5.31 8.32 24.23
N TYR A 7 -6.31 7.80 24.97
CA TYR A 7 -7.61 7.44 24.41
C TYR A 7 -8.37 8.62 23.77
N LYS A 8 -8.19 9.85 24.29
CA LYS A 8 -8.78 11.05 23.67
C LYS A 8 -8.09 11.41 22.36
N MET A 9 -6.78 11.22 22.29
CA MET A 9 -6.06 11.42 21.02
C MET A 9 -6.44 10.38 19.98
N LEU A 10 -6.72 9.14 20.42
CA LEU A 10 -7.12 8.05 19.54
C LEU A 10 -8.59 8.16 19.05
N GLN A 11 -9.46 8.87 19.78
CA GLN A 11 -10.84 9.13 19.33
C GLN A 11 -10.91 10.03 18.09
N ASP A 12 -9.96 10.95 17.95
CA ASP A 12 -9.88 11.91 16.84
C ASP A 12 -8.89 11.46 15.75
N VAL A 13 -8.48 10.18 15.73
CA VAL A 13 -7.56 9.65 14.74
C VAL A 13 -8.21 9.71 13.37
N PRO A 14 -7.71 10.56 12.44
CA PRO A 14 -8.19 10.54 11.07
C PRO A 14 -7.94 9.18 10.45
N SER A 15 -8.88 8.71 9.63
CA SER A 15 -8.71 7.49 8.82
C SER A 15 -7.58 7.60 7.79
N SER A 16 -7.00 8.79 7.61
CA SER A 16 -5.84 9.05 6.75
C SER A 16 -4.63 9.49 7.58
N GLY A 17 -3.49 8.81 7.41
CA GLY A 17 -2.23 9.17 8.03
C GLY A 17 -1.82 8.18 9.12
N GLY A 18 -1.04 7.17 8.74
CA GLY A 18 -0.62 6.07 9.60
C GLY A 18 -0.19 6.51 11.00
N TRP A 19 -0.82 5.92 12.00
CA TRP A 19 -0.48 6.06 13.38
C TRP A 19 0.29 4.83 13.86
N THR A 20 1.25 5.04 14.71
CA THR A 20 2.03 3.96 15.32
C THR A 20 2.10 4.21 16.82
N LEU A 21 1.58 3.28 17.61
CA LEU A 21 1.79 3.25 19.06
C LEU A 21 2.88 2.22 19.36
N ALA A 22 3.95 2.66 19.95
CA ALA A 22 5.03 1.82 20.43
C ALA A 22 4.96 1.72 21.96
N THR A 23 4.96 0.48 22.49
CA THR A 23 5.00 0.20 23.92
C THR A 23 6.26 -0.59 24.23
N LEU A 24 7.11 -0.07 25.09
CA LEU A 24 8.32 -0.75 25.56
C LEU A 24 7.95 -1.90 26.49
N LEU A 25 8.43 -3.12 26.20
CA LEU A 25 8.06 -4.31 26.95
C LEU A 25 9.06 -4.70 28.04
N ASP A 26 10.31 -4.27 27.92
CA ASP A 26 11.38 -4.66 28.83
C ASP A 26 12.20 -3.47 29.35
N GLY A 27 13.15 -3.76 30.27
CA GLY A 27 14.00 -2.76 30.91
C GLY A 27 13.33 -1.99 32.07
N SER A 28 14.08 -1.06 32.62
CA SER A 28 13.67 -0.28 33.80
C SER A 28 12.53 0.70 33.55
N VAL A 29 12.22 0.94 32.27
CA VAL A 29 11.18 1.88 31.81
C VAL A 29 10.10 1.15 30.99
N SER A 30 9.95 -0.15 31.22
CA SER A 30 8.88 -0.97 30.63
C SER A 30 7.50 -0.32 30.89
N GLY A 31 6.60 -0.42 29.89
CA GLY A 31 5.30 0.25 29.89
C GLY A 31 5.34 1.69 29.37
N SER A 32 6.52 2.25 29.08
CA SER A 32 6.60 3.55 28.39
C SER A 32 6.01 3.45 27.00
N GLN A 33 5.26 4.47 26.59
CA GLN A 33 4.56 4.51 25.33
C GLN A 33 4.91 5.73 24.50
N LEU A 34 4.94 5.58 23.19
CA LEU A 34 5.18 6.63 22.23
C LEU A 34 4.17 6.51 21.09
N LEU A 35 3.43 7.59 20.84
CA LEU A 35 2.52 7.69 19.70
C LEU A 35 3.17 8.53 18.61
N LEU A 36 3.24 7.95 17.43
CA LEU A 36 3.72 8.60 16.20
C LEU A 36 2.56 8.83 15.24
N GLN A 37 2.56 9.98 14.57
CA GLN A 37 1.71 10.25 13.40
C GLN A 37 2.61 10.52 12.20
N ALA A 38 2.43 9.77 11.12
CA ALA A 38 3.29 9.83 9.93
C ALA A 38 4.80 9.79 10.28
N GLY A 39 5.18 8.93 11.24
CA GLY A 39 6.55 8.77 11.73
C GLY A 39 7.05 9.87 12.67
N LYS A 40 6.24 10.87 13.03
CA LYS A 40 6.63 11.96 13.95
C LYS A 40 6.00 11.77 15.32
N PRO A 41 6.77 11.90 16.42
CA PRO A 41 6.24 11.82 17.77
C PRO A 41 5.20 12.91 18.06
N VAL A 42 4.00 12.50 18.51
CA VAL A 42 2.90 13.42 18.85
C VAL A 42 2.49 13.32 20.32
N TRP A 43 2.72 12.18 20.96
CA TRP A 43 2.39 11.95 22.36
C TRP A 43 3.31 10.89 22.97
N GLN A 44 3.45 10.96 24.30
CA GLN A 44 4.27 10.00 25.07
C GLN A 44 3.74 9.84 26.48
N ALA A 45 3.90 8.62 27.03
CA ALA A 45 3.83 8.32 28.46
C ALA A 45 5.11 7.59 28.88
N GLY A 46 5.61 7.91 30.07
CA GLY A 46 6.85 7.36 30.61
C GLY A 46 8.03 8.34 30.54
N PRO A 47 9.24 7.90 30.91
CA PRO A 47 10.43 8.74 30.97
C PRO A 47 10.79 9.38 29.64
N ALA A 48 11.24 10.66 29.70
CA ALA A 48 11.57 11.44 28.50
C ALA A 48 12.70 10.84 27.65
N ASP A 49 13.55 10.03 28.24
CA ASP A 49 14.69 9.40 27.53
C ASP A 49 14.25 8.39 26.50
N PHE A 50 13.05 7.79 26.64
CA PHE A 50 12.49 6.91 25.63
C PHE A 50 12.27 7.63 24.29
N MET A 51 11.93 8.92 24.31
CA MET A 51 11.71 9.72 23.10
C MET A 51 12.98 10.23 22.43
N ARG A 52 14.09 10.25 23.14
CA ARG A 52 15.39 10.73 22.64
C ARG A 52 16.17 9.65 21.90
N ARG A 53 15.70 8.40 21.99
CA ARG A 53 16.31 7.28 21.28
C ARG A 53 16.04 7.38 19.78
N ASP A 54 16.90 6.78 19.00
CA ASP A 54 16.71 6.73 17.54
C ASP A 54 15.40 6.02 17.19
N LEU A 55 14.48 6.76 16.57
CA LEU A 55 13.16 6.27 16.14
C LEU A 55 13.20 5.59 14.76
N SER A 56 14.37 5.48 14.13
CA SER A 56 14.51 4.90 12.81
C SER A 56 13.97 3.46 12.74
N GLY A 57 14.21 2.68 13.79
CA GLY A 57 13.67 1.33 13.93
C GLY A 57 12.14 1.30 13.95
N LEU A 58 11.48 2.21 14.68
CA LEU A 58 10.02 2.31 14.74
C LEU A 58 9.42 2.78 13.41
N GLN A 59 10.08 3.71 12.72
CA GLN A 59 9.64 4.22 11.42
C GLN A 59 9.71 3.17 10.32
N SER A 60 10.64 2.21 10.43
CA SER A 60 10.79 1.10 9.48
C SER A 60 9.84 -0.07 9.72
N CYS A 61 9.18 -0.13 10.89
CA CYS A 61 8.23 -1.20 11.20
C CYS A 61 6.99 -1.10 10.29
N THR A 62 6.71 -2.16 9.54
CA THR A 62 5.58 -2.25 8.60
C THR A 62 4.40 -3.07 9.14
N ALA A 63 4.61 -3.84 10.22
CA ALA A 63 3.60 -4.75 10.79
C ALA A 63 3.37 -4.47 12.28
N THR A 64 2.14 -4.75 12.74
CA THR A 64 1.81 -4.82 14.16
C THR A 64 2.41 -6.09 14.77
N GLY A 65 3.00 -5.96 15.95
CA GLY A 65 3.61 -7.07 16.70
C GLY A 65 4.79 -6.66 17.53
N VAL A 66 5.43 -7.64 18.18
CA VAL A 66 6.65 -7.42 18.97
C VAL A 66 7.85 -7.32 18.01
N GLN A 67 8.61 -6.26 18.15
CA GLN A 67 9.81 -5.97 17.37
C GLN A 67 11.01 -5.83 18.31
N LEU A 68 12.19 -6.24 17.87
CA LEU A 68 13.45 -5.96 18.57
C LEU A 68 14.06 -4.68 17.99
N ILE A 69 14.03 -3.60 18.75
CA ILE A 69 14.51 -2.29 18.35
C ILE A 69 15.59 -1.87 19.33
N GLU A 70 16.82 -1.68 18.84
CA GLU A 70 17.99 -1.34 19.66
C GLU A 70 18.20 -2.26 20.88
N GLY A 71 17.94 -3.56 20.70
CA GLY A 71 18.10 -4.55 21.77
C GLY A 71 16.98 -4.58 22.80
N GLN A 72 15.89 -3.85 22.58
CA GLN A 72 14.69 -3.85 23.45
C GLN A 72 13.48 -4.39 22.71
N HIS A 73 12.64 -5.16 23.41
CA HIS A 73 11.36 -5.59 22.85
C HIS A 73 10.36 -4.46 22.93
N VAL A 74 9.83 -4.09 21.78
CA VAL A 74 8.81 -3.04 21.65
C VAL A 74 7.59 -3.64 20.97
N PHE A 75 6.43 -3.52 21.59
CA PHE A 75 5.17 -3.84 20.95
C PHE A 75 4.76 -2.65 20.10
N VAL A 76 4.69 -2.87 18.80
CA VAL A 76 4.30 -1.86 17.81
C VAL A 76 2.88 -2.15 17.35
N GLU A 77 1.99 -1.18 17.51
CA GLU A 77 0.61 -1.23 17.01
C GLU A 77 0.45 -0.17 15.92
N ARG A 78 -0.01 -0.59 14.75
CA ARG A 78 -0.30 0.33 13.63
C ARG A 78 -1.79 0.43 13.44
N PHE A 79 -2.31 1.67 13.33
CA PHE A 79 -3.73 1.94 13.15
C PHE A 79 -3.95 3.26 12.40
N GLY A 80 -5.16 3.47 11.90
CA GLY A 80 -5.52 4.66 11.13
C GLY A 80 -4.92 4.74 9.72
N ALA A 81 -4.13 3.74 9.32
CA ALA A 81 -3.72 3.58 7.95
C ALA A 81 -4.71 2.64 7.25
N VAL A 82 -5.59 3.20 6.45
CA VAL A 82 -6.50 2.39 5.63
C VAL A 82 -5.73 1.96 4.38
N PRO A 83 -5.55 0.65 4.15
CA PRO A 83 -4.93 0.17 2.93
C PRO A 83 -5.68 0.73 1.72
N GLN A 84 -5.00 1.35 0.78
CA GLN A 84 -5.59 1.85 -0.46
C GLN A 84 -5.22 0.94 -1.61
N LEU A 85 -6.23 0.44 -2.33
CA LEU A 85 -6.02 -0.28 -3.57
C LEU A 85 -6.06 0.68 -4.75
N VAL A 86 -5.02 0.66 -5.58
CA VAL A 86 -4.96 1.41 -6.84
C VAL A 86 -4.99 0.41 -7.99
N VAL A 87 -6.04 0.45 -8.81
CA VAL A 87 -6.23 -0.44 -9.96
C VAL A 87 -5.96 0.31 -11.26
N CYS A 88 -4.98 -0.14 -12.03
CA CYS A 88 -4.64 0.42 -13.34
C CYS A 88 -5.20 -0.47 -14.45
N GLY A 89 -6.20 0.02 -15.17
CA GLY A 89 -6.96 -0.66 -16.21
C GLY A 89 -8.45 -0.78 -15.85
N GLY A 90 -9.33 -0.79 -16.85
CA GLY A 90 -10.78 -0.77 -16.68
C GLY A 90 -11.52 -1.99 -17.26
N GLY A 91 -10.80 -3.04 -17.69
CA GLY A 91 -11.42 -4.24 -18.25
C GLY A 91 -12.19 -5.09 -17.23
N HIS A 92 -12.80 -6.20 -17.66
CA HIS A 92 -13.65 -7.06 -16.84
C HIS A 92 -12.96 -7.53 -15.56
N VAL A 93 -11.67 -7.90 -15.63
CA VAL A 93 -10.90 -8.30 -14.44
C VAL A 93 -10.71 -7.13 -13.47
N ALA A 94 -10.47 -5.92 -13.97
CA ALA A 94 -10.37 -4.73 -13.14
C ALA A 94 -11.69 -4.45 -12.42
N ALA A 95 -12.82 -4.49 -13.14
CA ALA A 95 -14.15 -4.29 -12.56
C ALA A 95 -14.47 -5.37 -11.49
N ALA A 96 -14.14 -6.64 -11.76
CA ALA A 96 -14.27 -7.71 -10.77
C ALA A 96 -13.38 -7.49 -9.55
N THR A 97 -12.14 -7.02 -9.75
CA THR A 97 -11.21 -6.67 -8.66
C THR A 97 -11.78 -5.55 -7.79
N VAL A 98 -12.37 -4.50 -8.39
CA VAL A 98 -13.04 -3.41 -7.67
C VAL A 98 -14.20 -3.92 -6.82
N ARG A 99 -15.08 -4.77 -7.38
CA ARG A 99 -16.21 -5.35 -6.63
C ARG A 99 -15.75 -6.18 -5.42
N LEU A 100 -14.73 -7.00 -5.59
CA LEU A 100 -14.16 -7.80 -4.49
C LEU A 100 -13.48 -6.92 -3.43
N ALA A 101 -12.73 -5.90 -3.84
CA ALA A 101 -12.11 -4.95 -2.92
C ALA A 101 -13.16 -4.23 -2.07
N ARG A 102 -14.28 -3.82 -2.66
CA ARG A 102 -15.39 -3.24 -1.89
C ARG A 102 -15.98 -4.20 -0.88
N LEU A 103 -16.17 -5.47 -1.25
CA LEU A 103 -16.65 -6.51 -0.33
C LEU A 103 -15.73 -6.66 0.88
N LEU A 104 -14.43 -6.47 0.68
CA LEU A 104 -13.40 -6.50 1.72
C LEU A 104 -13.25 -5.18 2.49
N GLY A 105 -14.02 -4.14 2.14
CA GLY A 105 -13.93 -2.83 2.77
C GLY A 105 -12.66 -2.03 2.41
N LEU A 106 -12.00 -2.37 1.31
CA LEU A 106 -10.80 -1.68 0.82
C LEU A 106 -11.19 -0.48 -0.04
N PRO A 107 -10.76 0.74 0.29
CA PRO A 107 -10.90 1.90 -0.60
C PRO A 107 -10.17 1.69 -1.92
N VAL A 108 -10.86 1.98 -3.02
CA VAL A 108 -10.33 1.77 -4.39
C VAL A 108 -10.23 3.07 -5.15
N LEU A 109 -9.02 3.38 -5.61
CA LEU A 109 -8.78 4.32 -6.69
C LEU A 109 -8.56 3.53 -7.99
N ALA A 110 -9.37 3.76 -9.00
CA ALA A 110 -9.23 3.10 -10.29
C ALA A 110 -8.84 4.10 -11.40
N ILE A 111 -8.07 3.64 -12.38
CA ILE A 111 -7.51 4.48 -13.45
C ILE A 111 -7.68 3.75 -14.78
N ASP A 112 -8.32 4.39 -15.76
CA ASP A 112 -8.25 4.01 -17.18
C ASP A 112 -8.29 5.28 -18.04
N ASP A 113 -7.66 5.26 -19.20
CA ASP A 113 -7.57 6.41 -20.10
C ASP A 113 -8.78 6.57 -21.04
N ARG A 114 -9.76 5.67 -20.93
CA ARG A 114 -10.97 5.61 -21.78
C ARG A 114 -12.21 5.76 -20.91
N GLU A 115 -13.10 6.68 -21.25
CA GLU A 115 -14.29 7.01 -20.46
C GLU A 115 -15.24 5.83 -20.29
N GLU A 116 -15.44 5.01 -21.33
CA GLU A 116 -16.27 3.80 -21.26
C GLU A 116 -15.82 2.85 -20.13
N TYR A 117 -14.51 2.62 -20.01
CA TYR A 117 -13.94 1.75 -18.99
C TYR A 117 -13.87 2.44 -17.61
N ALA A 118 -13.66 3.74 -17.59
CA ALA A 118 -13.76 4.53 -16.36
C ALA A 118 -15.19 4.47 -15.79
N GLN A 119 -16.20 4.53 -16.64
CA GLN A 119 -17.60 4.37 -16.21
C GLN A 119 -17.86 2.96 -15.67
N GLN A 120 -17.35 1.92 -16.33
CA GLN A 120 -17.44 0.54 -15.82
C GLN A 120 -16.83 0.38 -14.42
N LEU A 121 -15.74 1.09 -14.13
CA LEU A 121 -15.11 1.07 -12.80
C LEU A 121 -15.96 1.80 -11.75
N ARG A 122 -16.63 2.92 -12.11
CA ARG A 122 -17.60 3.61 -11.25
C ARG A 122 -18.76 2.69 -10.92
N ASP A 123 -19.32 2.02 -11.93
CA ASP A 123 -20.45 1.09 -11.79
C ASP A 123 -20.06 -0.14 -10.95
N ALA A 124 -18.80 -0.58 -11.02
CA ALA A 124 -18.26 -1.62 -10.14
C ALA A 124 -18.07 -1.13 -8.70
N GLY A 125 -18.14 0.18 -8.46
CA GLY A 125 -18.15 0.80 -7.15
C GLY A 125 -16.77 1.25 -6.65
N ALA A 126 -15.85 1.63 -7.53
CA ALA A 126 -14.63 2.31 -7.11
C ALA A 126 -14.95 3.64 -6.40
N ASP A 127 -14.27 3.91 -5.27
CA ASP A 127 -14.50 5.13 -4.49
C ASP A 127 -14.02 6.39 -5.23
N ASN A 128 -13.01 6.21 -6.07
CA ASN A 128 -12.51 7.27 -6.95
C ASN A 128 -12.09 6.68 -8.30
N VAL A 129 -12.44 7.36 -9.39
CA VAL A 129 -12.05 6.94 -10.75
C VAL A 129 -11.39 8.11 -11.46
N ARG A 130 -10.23 7.89 -12.03
CA ARG A 130 -9.51 8.87 -12.86
C ARG A 130 -9.53 8.42 -14.31
N CYS A 131 -10.25 9.16 -15.16
CA CYS A 131 -10.20 9.00 -16.60
C CYS A 131 -9.12 9.93 -17.18
N LEU A 132 -7.88 9.46 -17.15
CA LEU A 132 -6.69 10.21 -17.58
C LEU A 132 -5.65 9.25 -18.12
N PRO A 133 -4.71 9.70 -18.99
CA PRO A 133 -3.53 8.91 -19.34
C PRO A 133 -2.83 8.39 -18.08
N PHE A 134 -2.45 7.11 -18.08
CA PHE A 134 -1.90 6.42 -16.89
C PHE A 134 -0.75 7.18 -16.24
N GLU A 135 0.17 7.70 -17.05
CA GLU A 135 1.31 8.48 -16.55
C GLU A 135 0.86 9.72 -15.77
N GLN A 136 -0.10 10.47 -16.32
CA GLN A 136 -0.61 11.69 -15.70
C GLN A 136 -1.38 11.38 -14.41
N ALA A 137 -2.24 10.37 -14.45
CA ALA A 137 -3.00 9.96 -13.27
C ALA A 137 -2.08 9.49 -12.14
N LEU A 138 -1.10 8.63 -12.46
CA LEU A 138 -0.20 8.05 -11.48
C LEU A 138 0.78 9.07 -10.88
N LYS A 139 1.20 10.11 -11.59
CA LYS A 139 1.98 11.22 -11.01
C LYS A 139 1.26 11.90 -9.84
N GLN A 140 -0.06 11.90 -9.85
CA GLN A 140 -0.90 12.51 -8.81
C GLN A 140 -1.26 11.54 -7.67
N VAL A 141 -0.90 10.25 -7.77
CA VAL A 141 -1.14 9.25 -6.73
C VAL A 141 0.07 9.19 -5.83
N PRO A 142 -0.02 9.62 -4.56
CA PRO A 142 1.07 9.39 -3.61
C PRO A 142 1.16 7.89 -3.32
N GLY A 143 2.38 7.36 -3.29
CA GLY A 143 2.62 6.01 -2.77
C GLY A 143 2.82 6.06 -1.26
N SER A 144 2.48 4.99 -0.56
CA SER A 144 2.74 4.80 0.87
C SER A 144 2.98 3.34 1.19
N ALA A 145 3.38 3.04 2.42
CA ALA A 145 3.51 1.66 2.91
C ALA A 145 2.15 0.91 2.99
N GLU A 146 1.04 1.60 2.77
CA GLU A 146 -0.33 1.06 2.77
C GLU A 146 -0.97 1.09 1.37
N THR A 147 -0.20 1.45 0.33
CA THR A 147 -0.73 1.49 -1.04
C THR A 147 -0.41 0.21 -1.78
N TYR A 148 -1.45 -0.44 -2.28
CA TYR A 148 -1.41 -1.66 -3.09
C TYR A 148 -1.71 -1.30 -4.54
N PHE A 149 -0.81 -1.60 -5.47
CA PHE A 149 -1.01 -1.36 -6.88
C PHE A 149 -1.28 -2.67 -7.64
N ILE A 150 -2.37 -2.71 -8.39
CA ILE A 150 -2.72 -3.81 -9.30
C ILE A 150 -2.77 -3.28 -10.73
N ILE A 151 -1.92 -3.83 -11.58
CA ILE A 151 -1.81 -3.47 -12.99
C ILE A 151 -2.48 -4.56 -13.82
N VAL A 152 -3.60 -4.22 -14.45
CA VAL A 152 -4.44 -5.09 -15.31
C VAL A 152 -4.78 -4.41 -16.62
N THR A 153 -3.78 -3.75 -17.22
CA THR A 153 -3.97 -2.98 -18.45
C THR A 153 -4.13 -3.86 -19.68
N ARG A 154 -4.63 -3.26 -20.78
CA ARG A 154 -4.89 -3.94 -22.06
C ARG A 154 -3.63 -4.35 -22.84
N ALA A 155 -2.48 -3.70 -22.61
CA ALA A 155 -1.26 -3.94 -23.36
C ALA A 155 0.01 -3.70 -22.56
N HIS A 156 1.08 -4.44 -22.88
CA HIS A 156 2.37 -4.36 -22.18
C HIS A 156 2.99 -2.96 -22.17
N ALA A 157 2.74 -2.13 -23.19
CA ALA A 157 3.23 -0.76 -23.21
C ALA A 157 2.64 0.08 -22.07
N PHE A 158 1.36 -0.11 -21.75
CA PHE A 158 0.73 0.56 -20.60
C PHE A 158 1.21 0.01 -19.27
N ASP A 159 1.54 -1.30 -19.18
CA ASP A 159 2.13 -1.87 -17.98
C ASP A 159 3.46 -1.19 -17.66
N VAL A 160 4.33 -1.01 -18.66
CA VAL A 160 5.62 -0.33 -18.49
C VAL A 160 5.42 1.11 -18.04
N ILE A 161 4.49 1.85 -18.68
CA ILE A 161 4.16 3.24 -18.29
C ILE A 161 3.69 3.30 -16.82
N CYS A 162 2.79 2.40 -16.41
CA CYS A 162 2.31 2.34 -15.04
C CYS A 162 3.44 2.03 -14.06
N LEU A 163 4.19 0.96 -14.32
CA LEU A 163 5.24 0.48 -13.44
C LEU A 163 6.40 1.45 -13.31
N GLU A 164 6.75 2.18 -14.37
CA GLU A 164 7.76 3.24 -14.31
C GLU A 164 7.41 4.33 -13.29
N GLN A 165 6.12 4.70 -13.19
CA GLN A 165 5.65 5.67 -12.22
C GLN A 165 5.52 5.08 -10.80
N ILE A 166 5.06 3.84 -10.70
CA ILE A 166 4.74 3.18 -9.43
C ILE A 166 6.02 2.75 -8.70
N LEU A 167 6.97 2.11 -9.40
CA LEU A 167 8.20 1.59 -8.79
C LEU A 167 9.17 2.68 -8.29
N ARG A 168 8.89 3.95 -8.57
CA ARG A 168 9.62 5.10 -8.00
C ARG A 168 9.05 5.57 -6.66
N LYS A 169 7.96 4.96 -6.18
CA LYS A 169 7.22 5.34 -4.98
C LYS A 169 7.28 4.25 -3.92
N PRO A 170 7.06 4.58 -2.65
CA PRO A 170 6.78 3.56 -1.64
C PRO A 170 5.44 2.88 -1.95
N ALA A 171 5.39 1.56 -1.76
CA ALA A 171 4.19 0.75 -1.92
C ALA A 171 4.26 -0.45 -0.98
N ALA A 172 3.11 -0.90 -0.45
CA ALA A 172 2.99 -2.15 0.27
C ALA A 172 3.12 -3.35 -0.69
N TYR A 173 2.56 -3.19 -1.89
CA TYR A 173 2.50 -4.25 -2.88
C TYR A 173 2.38 -3.68 -4.30
N VAL A 174 3.05 -4.31 -5.26
CA VAL A 174 2.91 -4.00 -6.69
C VAL A 174 2.77 -5.30 -7.46
N GLY A 175 1.60 -5.51 -8.06
CA GLY A 175 1.32 -6.71 -8.84
C GLY A 175 0.87 -6.40 -10.27
N MET A 176 1.37 -7.17 -11.24
CA MET A 176 1.02 -7.00 -12.65
C MET A 176 0.45 -8.29 -13.24
N MET A 177 -0.69 -8.16 -13.92
CA MET A 177 -1.30 -9.26 -14.68
C MET A 177 -0.57 -9.46 -16.01
N GLY A 178 -0.18 -10.70 -16.28
CA GLY A 178 0.44 -11.06 -17.54
C GLY A 178 0.91 -12.50 -17.55
N SER A 179 1.27 -13.01 -18.74
CA SER A 179 1.98 -14.28 -18.86
C SER A 179 3.42 -14.14 -18.34
N ARG A 180 4.09 -15.26 -18.06
CA ARG A 180 5.51 -15.26 -17.68
C ARG A 180 6.39 -14.54 -18.71
N GLY A 181 6.12 -14.76 -20.01
CA GLY A 181 6.86 -14.09 -21.09
C GLY A 181 6.63 -12.57 -21.11
N ARG A 182 5.37 -12.10 -20.92
CA ARG A 182 5.04 -10.67 -20.79
C ARG A 182 5.74 -10.06 -19.56
N SER A 183 5.73 -10.75 -18.44
CA SER A 183 6.38 -10.30 -17.22
C SER A 183 7.89 -10.14 -17.39
N ALA A 184 8.55 -11.10 -18.04
CA ALA A 184 9.99 -11.03 -18.33
C ALA A 184 10.34 -9.86 -19.26
N LEU A 185 9.53 -9.64 -20.30
CA LEU A 185 9.73 -8.51 -21.21
C LEU A 185 9.59 -7.16 -20.49
N VAL A 186 8.55 -7.01 -19.69
CA VAL A 186 8.30 -5.78 -18.92
C VAL A 186 9.45 -5.51 -17.93
N ARG A 187 9.90 -6.52 -17.16
CA ARG A 187 11.05 -6.37 -16.25
C ARG A 187 12.29 -5.87 -16.98
N ARG A 188 12.62 -6.48 -18.14
CA ARG A 188 13.77 -6.05 -18.95
C ARG A 188 13.64 -4.59 -19.38
N GLN A 189 12.48 -4.17 -19.89
CA GLN A 189 12.26 -2.79 -20.32
C GLN A 189 12.36 -1.78 -19.16
N LEU A 190 11.92 -2.16 -17.94
CA LEU A 190 12.06 -1.33 -16.76
C LEU A 190 13.53 -1.13 -16.36
N LEU A 191 14.34 -2.18 -16.42
CA LEU A 191 15.80 -2.10 -16.19
C LEU A 191 16.49 -1.25 -17.25
N GLU A 192 16.15 -1.42 -18.54
CA GLU A 192 16.66 -0.59 -19.64
C GLU A 192 16.31 0.91 -19.45
N LYS A 193 15.20 1.22 -18.79
CA LYS A 193 14.79 2.58 -18.39
C LYS A 193 15.48 3.09 -17.10
N GLY A 194 16.39 2.32 -16.53
CA GLY A 194 17.18 2.71 -15.36
C GLY A 194 16.44 2.63 -14.02
N LEU A 195 15.39 1.78 -13.92
CA LEU A 195 14.80 1.48 -12.62
C LEU A 195 15.74 0.59 -11.80
N GLU A 196 15.74 0.78 -10.50
CA GLU A 196 16.53 0.00 -9.55
C GLU A 196 16.13 -1.48 -9.60
N GLU A 197 17.11 -2.37 -9.80
CA GLU A 197 16.92 -3.82 -9.94
C GLU A 197 16.11 -4.41 -8.78
N LYS A 198 16.46 -4.05 -7.54
CA LYS A 198 15.74 -4.49 -6.34
C LYS A 198 14.24 -4.18 -6.37
N ARG A 199 13.86 -3.03 -6.93
CA ARG A 199 12.45 -2.63 -7.06
C ARG A 199 11.74 -3.41 -8.16
N VAL A 200 12.44 -3.70 -9.26
CA VAL A 200 11.92 -4.51 -10.36
C VAL A 200 11.77 -5.98 -9.93
N GLU A 201 12.69 -6.50 -9.12
CA GLU A 201 12.59 -7.85 -8.55
C GLU A 201 11.42 -8.00 -7.57
N ALA A 202 11.14 -6.98 -6.77
CA ALA A 202 10.02 -6.96 -5.83
C ALA A 202 8.63 -6.90 -6.51
N LEU A 203 8.57 -6.73 -7.84
CA LEU A 203 7.31 -6.76 -8.59
C LEU A 203 6.73 -8.19 -8.60
N TYR A 204 5.49 -8.36 -8.20
CA TYR A 204 4.74 -9.61 -8.35
C TYR A 204 4.17 -9.73 -9.77
N ALA A 205 4.88 -10.44 -10.64
CA ALA A 205 4.49 -10.64 -12.04
C ALA A 205 4.93 -12.02 -12.53
N PRO A 206 4.00 -12.89 -12.90
CA PRO A 206 2.54 -12.76 -12.87
C PRO A 206 1.96 -12.57 -11.47
N ILE A 207 0.97 -11.68 -11.35
CA ILE A 207 0.22 -11.49 -10.08
C ILE A 207 -0.73 -12.66 -9.82
N GLY A 208 -0.94 -12.99 -8.56
CA GLY A 208 -2.02 -13.85 -8.08
C GLY A 208 -1.60 -15.26 -7.70
N LEU A 209 -2.50 -15.91 -6.97
CA LEU A 209 -2.37 -17.30 -6.55
C LEU A 209 -2.78 -18.25 -7.68
N SER A 210 -2.13 -19.43 -7.75
CA SER A 210 -2.47 -20.46 -8.75
C SER A 210 -3.68 -21.27 -8.26
N ILE A 211 -4.89 -20.80 -8.55
CA ILE A 211 -6.16 -21.43 -8.17
C ILE A 211 -6.94 -22.01 -9.35
N GLY A 212 -6.34 -22.08 -10.55
CA GLY A 212 -7.02 -22.57 -11.75
C GLY A 212 -8.08 -21.62 -12.31
N SER A 213 -7.95 -20.32 -12.07
CA SER A 213 -8.92 -19.28 -12.46
C SER A 213 -9.24 -19.27 -13.95
N GLN A 214 -10.53 -19.22 -14.32
CA GLN A 214 -11.04 -19.14 -15.69
C GLN A 214 -11.89 -17.89 -15.92
N THR A 215 -12.74 -17.49 -14.97
CA THR A 215 -13.59 -16.31 -15.06
C THR A 215 -12.88 -15.04 -14.58
N ALA A 216 -13.42 -13.87 -14.94
CA ALA A 216 -12.87 -12.59 -14.49
C ALA A 216 -12.91 -12.47 -12.95
N GLU A 217 -13.94 -12.99 -12.32
CA GLU A 217 -14.14 -13.01 -10.86
C GLU A 217 -13.13 -13.93 -10.16
N GLU A 218 -12.90 -15.13 -10.68
CA GLU A 218 -11.88 -16.05 -10.16
C GLU A 218 -10.46 -15.47 -10.33
N ILE A 219 -10.20 -14.85 -11.48
CA ILE A 219 -8.94 -14.16 -11.74
C ILE A 219 -8.77 -12.99 -10.75
N ALA A 220 -9.81 -12.21 -10.47
CA ALA A 220 -9.76 -11.13 -9.49
C ALA A 220 -9.54 -11.68 -8.06
N LEU A 221 -10.21 -12.78 -7.68
CA LEU A 221 -10.01 -13.45 -6.41
C LEU A 221 -8.56 -13.91 -6.23
N SER A 222 -8.00 -14.54 -7.27
CA SER A 222 -6.58 -14.94 -7.29
C SER A 222 -5.61 -13.79 -7.03
N LYS A 223 -5.98 -12.54 -7.34
CA LYS A 223 -5.12 -11.35 -7.21
C LYS A 223 -5.25 -10.60 -5.90
N ILE A 224 -6.41 -10.72 -5.25
CA ILE A 224 -6.69 -10.04 -3.97
C ILE A 224 -6.32 -10.93 -2.77
N GLY A 225 -6.37 -12.26 -2.93
CA GLY A 225 -5.94 -13.24 -1.93
C GLY A 225 -4.45 -13.38 -1.92
#